data_3444b216a2b1627a454a8671fe3f095b
#
_entry.id   3444b216a2b1627a454a8671fe3f095b
#
_cell.length_a   1.000
_cell.length_b   1.000
_cell.length_c   1.000
_cell.angle_alpha   90.00
_cell.angle_beta   90.00
_cell.angle_gamma   90.00
#
_symmetry.space_group_name_H-M   'P 1'
#
loop_
_entity.id
_entity.type
_entity.pdbx_description
1 polymer ?
#
loop_
_entity_poly.entity_id
_entity_poly.type
_entity_poly.pdbx_seq_one_letter_code
_entity_poly.pdbx_strand_id
1 'polypeptide(L)'
;KKGVILIPMIPYKQLSLADIFSDCHEKFENDKPAFLSLLETHIDIDEFIPISFRNHFYASTGRTRKYPLQAFLWALIIQRIFSIPTDQLLLTFLAYSKPLREFCGFTKVPDASKITRFKQDFLDDLQFVFDKLVDVTEPICQAIDSAKADMTIFDSSGIEAFVTENNPKYANRIIRQLKAYAKANSFDKNYDPYKAAYGSMPSHASANPEIKQLYINGHFCYVFKFGIITNGLGIIRHIAFYNKNFIASHPDITVEKKSDSPDEDKSVHDSRLLIPTLKDFFLKHPLINPKTFLGDAAFDPAALYP
;
A
#
# COMPACT_ATOMS: atom_id res chain seq x y z
N LYS A 1 -29.57 -58.05 -5.80
CA LYS A 1 -28.40 -57.42 -6.46
C LYS A 1 -28.57 -55.93 -6.26
N LYS A 2 -27.78 -55.32 -5.34
CA LYS A 2 -27.71 -53.89 -5.18
C LYS A 2 -26.73 -53.34 -6.22
N GLY A 3 -27.24 -52.53 -7.14
CA GLY A 3 -26.41 -51.83 -8.11
C GLY A 3 -25.57 -50.77 -7.41
N VAL A 4 -24.27 -50.85 -7.52
CA VAL A 4 -23.31 -49.80 -7.13
C VAL A 4 -23.43 -48.70 -8.17
N ILE A 5 -23.93 -47.53 -7.77
CA ILE A 5 -23.90 -46.34 -8.58
C ILE A 5 -22.45 -45.85 -8.54
N LEU A 6 -21.70 -46.09 -9.60
CA LEU A 6 -20.40 -45.46 -9.83
C LEU A 6 -20.67 -43.99 -10.16
N ILE A 7 -20.47 -43.10 -9.18
CA ILE A 7 -20.35 -41.66 -9.42
C ILE A 7 -19.08 -41.48 -10.24
N PRO A 8 -19.15 -40.92 -11.49
CA PRO A 8 -17.93 -40.64 -12.23
C PRO A 8 -17.13 -39.59 -11.41
N MET A 9 -16.01 -40.06 -10.91
CA MET A 9 -15.01 -39.16 -10.27
C MET A 9 -14.49 -38.27 -11.39
N ILE A 10 -14.95 -37.03 -11.43
CA ILE A 10 -14.33 -36.01 -12.27
C ILE A 10 -12.87 -35.91 -11.80
N PRO A 11 -11.88 -36.15 -12.68
CA PRO A 11 -10.49 -36.05 -12.29
C PRO A 11 -10.24 -34.59 -11.88
N TYR A 12 -10.18 -34.38 -10.59
CA TYR A 12 -9.80 -33.09 -10.02
C TYR A 12 -8.32 -32.88 -10.34
N LYS A 13 -8.02 -32.19 -11.43
CA LYS A 13 -6.67 -31.76 -11.72
C LYS A 13 -6.34 -30.71 -10.67
N GLN A 14 -5.56 -31.12 -9.67
CA GLN A 14 -5.05 -30.20 -8.67
C GLN A 14 -4.10 -29.24 -9.39
N LEU A 15 -4.63 -28.05 -9.73
CA LEU A 15 -3.82 -27.00 -10.33
C LEU A 15 -2.85 -26.50 -9.27
N SER A 16 -1.57 -26.53 -9.58
CA SER A 16 -0.58 -25.87 -8.74
C SER A 16 -0.77 -24.35 -8.83
N LEU A 17 -0.32 -23.61 -7.82
CA LEU A 17 -0.34 -22.14 -7.87
C LEU A 17 0.43 -21.61 -9.10
N ALA A 18 1.53 -22.28 -9.46
CA ALA A 18 2.31 -21.96 -10.65
C ALA A 18 1.50 -22.13 -11.95
N ASP A 19 0.68 -23.21 -12.06
CA ASP A 19 -0.19 -23.41 -13.22
C ASP A 19 -1.25 -22.32 -13.33
N ILE A 20 -1.85 -21.90 -12.19
CA ILE A 20 -2.84 -20.82 -12.17
C ILE A 20 -2.20 -19.49 -12.58
N PHE A 21 -1.02 -19.16 -12.05
CA PHE A 21 -0.29 -17.95 -12.44
C PHE A 21 0.11 -17.97 -13.92
N SER A 22 0.55 -19.13 -14.43
CA SER A 22 0.91 -19.29 -15.83
C SER A 22 -0.30 -19.09 -16.74
N ASP A 23 -1.45 -19.68 -16.40
CA ASP A 23 -2.70 -19.55 -17.17
C ASP A 23 -3.23 -18.10 -17.15
N CYS A 24 -3.21 -17.45 -15.97
CA CYS A 24 -3.56 -16.03 -15.85
C CYS A 24 -2.62 -15.14 -16.67
N HIS A 25 -1.32 -15.41 -16.61
CA HIS A 25 -0.32 -14.63 -17.35
C HIS A 25 -0.50 -14.81 -18.86
N GLU A 26 -0.72 -16.03 -19.33
CA GLU A 26 -0.99 -16.33 -20.74
C GLU A 26 -2.23 -15.57 -21.24
N LYS A 27 -3.35 -15.63 -20.51
CA LYS A 27 -4.56 -14.87 -20.86
C LYS A 27 -4.35 -13.37 -20.80
N PHE A 28 -3.63 -12.89 -19.80
CA PHE A 28 -3.30 -11.47 -19.67
C PHE A 28 -2.48 -10.96 -20.86
N GLU A 29 -1.49 -11.73 -21.31
CA GLU A 29 -0.61 -11.32 -22.42
C GLU A 29 -1.25 -11.56 -23.81
N ASN A 30 -1.92 -12.70 -24.00
CA ASN A 30 -2.37 -13.15 -25.31
C ASN A 30 -3.86 -12.91 -25.58
N ASP A 31 -4.71 -12.87 -24.54
CA ASP A 31 -6.17 -12.72 -24.69
C ASP A 31 -6.76 -11.87 -23.54
N LYS A 32 -6.66 -10.56 -23.67
CA LYS A 32 -7.18 -9.60 -22.66
C LYS A 32 -8.70 -9.74 -22.40
N PRO A 33 -9.58 -9.95 -23.41
CA PRO A 33 -10.99 -10.25 -23.17
C PRO A 33 -11.23 -11.50 -22.34
N ALA A 34 -10.52 -12.59 -22.61
CA ALA A 34 -10.65 -13.83 -21.84
C ALA A 34 -10.17 -13.63 -20.39
N PHE A 35 -9.13 -12.85 -20.17
CA PHE A 35 -8.68 -12.48 -18.82
C PHE A 35 -9.75 -11.69 -18.05
N LEU A 36 -10.42 -10.72 -18.67
CA LEU A 36 -11.51 -9.97 -18.04
C LEU A 36 -12.69 -10.89 -17.69
N SER A 37 -13.06 -11.80 -18.59
CA SER A 37 -14.10 -12.82 -18.35
C SER A 37 -13.74 -13.75 -17.18
N LEU A 38 -12.44 -14.08 -17.03
CA LEU A 38 -11.96 -14.85 -15.89
C LEU A 38 -12.19 -14.10 -14.57
N LEU A 39 -11.90 -12.80 -14.53
CA LEU A 39 -12.15 -11.97 -13.35
C LEU A 39 -13.65 -11.91 -13.02
N GLU A 40 -14.53 -11.68 -14.01
CA GLU A 40 -15.98 -11.64 -13.80
C GLU A 40 -16.54 -12.97 -13.27
N THR A 41 -15.97 -14.09 -13.71
CA THR A 41 -16.43 -15.42 -13.32
C THR A 41 -16.04 -15.77 -11.88
N HIS A 42 -14.87 -15.31 -11.43
CA HIS A 42 -14.28 -15.75 -10.17
C HIS A 42 -14.27 -14.70 -9.06
N ILE A 43 -14.56 -13.44 -9.38
CA ILE A 43 -14.53 -12.35 -8.40
C ILE A 43 -15.88 -11.63 -8.39
N ASP A 44 -16.65 -11.87 -7.33
CA ASP A 44 -17.80 -11.02 -7.01
C ASP A 44 -17.33 -9.87 -6.11
N ILE A 45 -17.16 -8.69 -6.72
CA ILE A 45 -16.70 -7.50 -5.98
C ILE A 45 -17.68 -7.08 -4.89
N ASP A 46 -18.96 -7.45 -5.00
CA ASP A 46 -19.98 -7.10 -4.03
C ASP A 46 -19.77 -7.80 -2.69
N GLU A 47 -19.16 -8.97 -2.67
CA GLU A 47 -18.80 -9.68 -1.45
C GLU A 47 -17.74 -8.95 -0.61
N PHE A 48 -16.91 -8.14 -1.27
CA PHE A 48 -15.82 -7.39 -0.60
C PHE A 48 -16.26 -6.00 -0.12
N ILE A 49 -17.43 -5.52 -0.53
CA ILE A 49 -17.91 -4.18 -0.15
C ILE A 49 -18.68 -4.26 1.16
N PRO A 50 -18.17 -3.66 2.27
CA PRO A 50 -18.90 -3.58 3.53
C PRO A 50 -20.24 -2.84 3.37
N ILE A 51 -21.23 -3.23 4.15
CA ILE A 51 -22.54 -2.56 4.19
C ILE A 51 -22.39 -1.09 4.60
N SER A 52 -21.50 -0.79 5.52
CA SER A 52 -21.16 0.59 5.92
C SER A 52 -20.71 1.44 4.74
N PHE A 53 -19.85 0.91 3.88
CA PHE A 53 -19.40 1.61 2.68
C PHE A 53 -20.55 1.86 1.71
N ARG A 54 -21.40 0.87 1.46
CA ARG A 54 -22.59 1.06 0.61
C ARG A 54 -23.49 2.17 1.15
N ASN A 55 -23.77 2.15 2.45
CA ASN A 55 -24.61 3.14 3.11
C ASN A 55 -23.96 4.54 3.05
N HIS A 56 -22.65 4.65 3.22
CA HIS A 56 -21.94 5.92 3.12
C HIS A 56 -21.93 6.43 1.67
N PHE A 57 -21.68 5.56 0.71
CA PHE A 57 -21.63 5.94 -0.71
C PHE A 57 -23.01 6.33 -1.24
N TYR A 58 -24.07 5.60 -0.90
CA TYR A 58 -25.46 5.84 -1.32
C TYR A 58 -26.28 6.55 -0.24
N ALA A 59 -25.67 7.49 0.48
CA ALA A 59 -26.35 8.23 1.54
C ALA A 59 -27.70 8.79 1.05
N SER A 60 -28.71 8.73 1.92
CA SER A 60 -30.08 9.18 1.62
C SER A 60 -30.22 10.69 1.40
N THR A 61 -29.21 11.45 1.83
CA THR A 61 -29.18 12.92 1.70
C THR A 61 -28.22 13.33 0.56
N GLY A 62 -28.61 14.33 -0.22
CA GLY A 62 -27.81 14.86 -1.29
C GLY A 62 -28.23 14.37 -2.68
N ARG A 63 -27.38 14.66 -3.69
CA ARG A 63 -27.66 14.28 -5.07
C ARG A 63 -27.39 12.80 -5.29
N THR A 64 -28.32 12.11 -5.94
CA THR A 64 -28.16 10.71 -6.36
C THR A 64 -26.84 10.48 -7.10
N ARG A 65 -26.11 9.43 -6.73
CA ARG A 65 -24.87 9.05 -7.38
C ARG A 65 -25.13 8.64 -8.83
N LYS A 66 -24.33 9.19 -9.74
CA LYS A 66 -24.47 8.92 -11.18
C LYS A 66 -23.82 7.59 -11.59
N TYR A 67 -22.80 7.18 -10.87
CA TYR A 67 -21.99 6.01 -11.16
C TYR A 67 -22.09 5.03 -10.01
N PRO A 68 -22.17 3.73 -10.27
CA PRO A 68 -22.19 2.73 -9.21
C PRO A 68 -20.85 2.64 -8.47
N LEU A 69 -20.92 2.24 -7.19
CA LEU A 69 -19.73 2.06 -6.35
C LEU A 69 -18.77 1.04 -6.95
N GLN A 70 -19.32 -0.08 -7.41
CA GLN A 70 -18.57 -1.18 -8.02
C GLN A 70 -17.75 -0.70 -9.21
N ALA A 71 -18.28 0.24 -10.00
CA ALA A 71 -17.56 0.77 -11.16
C ALA A 71 -16.27 1.49 -10.79
N PHE A 72 -16.27 2.22 -9.70
CA PHE A 72 -15.04 2.87 -9.20
C PHE A 72 -14.05 1.84 -8.68
N LEU A 73 -14.50 0.83 -7.94
CA LEU A 73 -13.62 -0.21 -7.42
C LEU A 73 -13.00 -1.03 -8.54
N TRP A 74 -13.79 -1.49 -9.52
CA TRP A 74 -13.26 -2.17 -10.70
C TRP A 74 -12.27 -1.30 -11.48
N ALA A 75 -12.54 -0.01 -11.63
CA ALA A 75 -11.62 0.90 -12.31
C ALA A 75 -10.26 0.99 -11.58
N LEU A 76 -10.26 1.04 -10.24
CA LEU A 76 -9.02 1.02 -9.46
C LEU A 76 -8.27 -0.32 -9.56
N ILE A 77 -9.00 -1.44 -9.54
CA ILE A 77 -8.42 -2.77 -9.73
C ILE A 77 -7.78 -2.88 -11.11
N ILE A 78 -8.49 -2.52 -12.16
CA ILE A 78 -7.99 -2.49 -13.53
C ILE A 78 -6.78 -1.57 -13.67
N GLN A 79 -6.81 -0.40 -13.03
CA GLN A 79 -5.66 0.51 -13.01
C GLN A 79 -4.40 -0.19 -12.50
N ARG A 80 -4.53 -1.03 -11.48
CA ARG A 80 -3.39 -1.78 -10.89
C ARG A 80 -2.98 -2.97 -11.73
N ILE A 81 -3.93 -3.78 -12.20
CA ILE A 81 -3.65 -4.95 -13.04
C ILE A 81 -2.89 -4.56 -14.30
N PHE A 82 -3.34 -3.53 -14.99
CA PHE A 82 -2.70 -3.05 -16.22
C PHE A 82 -1.55 -2.04 -15.98
N SER A 83 -1.15 -1.84 -14.72
CA SER A 83 -0.06 -0.91 -14.34
C SER A 83 -0.25 0.50 -14.92
N ILE A 84 -1.48 1.00 -14.96
CA ILE A 84 -1.80 2.32 -15.49
C ILE A 84 -1.38 3.39 -14.47
N PRO A 85 -0.38 4.25 -14.78
CA PRO A 85 0.28 5.08 -13.78
C PRO A 85 -0.56 6.27 -13.30
N THR A 86 -1.53 6.73 -14.10
CA THR A 86 -2.31 7.94 -13.77
C THR A 86 -3.80 7.74 -13.98
N ASP A 87 -4.62 8.46 -13.18
CA ASP A 87 -6.07 8.47 -13.33
C ASP A 87 -6.50 9.00 -14.71
N GLN A 88 -5.76 9.98 -15.23
CA GLN A 88 -6.05 10.52 -16.56
C GLN A 88 -5.87 9.47 -17.65
N LEU A 89 -4.81 8.66 -17.57
CA LEU A 89 -4.57 7.59 -18.52
C LEU A 89 -5.61 6.48 -18.37
N LEU A 90 -6.01 6.11 -17.15
CA LEU A 90 -7.11 5.19 -16.90
C LEU A 90 -8.40 5.66 -17.60
N LEU A 91 -8.78 6.92 -17.40
CA LEU A 91 -9.97 7.48 -18.04
C LEU A 91 -9.87 7.49 -19.56
N THR A 92 -8.68 7.69 -20.11
CA THR A 92 -8.42 7.57 -21.55
C THR A 92 -8.68 6.14 -22.02
N PHE A 93 -8.15 5.12 -21.33
CA PHE A 93 -8.43 3.72 -21.67
C PHE A 93 -9.93 3.40 -21.60
N LEU A 94 -10.62 3.84 -20.54
CA LEU A 94 -12.07 3.65 -20.41
C LEU A 94 -12.87 4.38 -21.50
N ALA A 95 -12.37 5.49 -22.02
CA ALA A 95 -13.00 6.21 -23.11
C ALA A 95 -12.89 5.49 -24.46
N TYR A 96 -11.72 4.95 -24.74
CA TYR A 96 -11.45 4.29 -26.04
C TYR A 96 -11.82 2.80 -26.07
N SER A 97 -11.80 2.11 -24.92
CA SER A 97 -12.16 0.70 -24.83
C SER A 97 -13.56 0.51 -24.27
N LYS A 98 -14.52 0.25 -25.16
CA LYS A 98 -15.91 -0.08 -24.75
C LYS A 98 -15.96 -1.33 -23.88
N PRO A 99 -15.29 -2.46 -24.22
CA PRO A 99 -15.30 -3.66 -23.39
C PRO A 99 -14.76 -3.40 -21.97
N LEU A 100 -13.69 -2.64 -21.83
CA LEU A 100 -13.11 -2.33 -20.53
C LEU A 100 -14.04 -1.43 -19.69
N ARG A 101 -14.68 -0.47 -20.35
CA ARG A 101 -15.65 0.41 -19.68
C ARG A 101 -16.87 -0.36 -19.20
N GLU A 102 -17.41 -1.26 -20.03
CA GLU A 102 -18.55 -2.12 -19.69
C GLU A 102 -18.21 -3.09 -18.58
N PHE A 103 -17.03 -3.73 -18.63
CA PHE A 103 -16.51 -4.56 -17.55
C PHE A 103 -16.49 -3.82 -16.20
N CYS A 104 -16.01 -2.56 -16.18
CA CYS A 104 -16.06 -1.74 -14.96
C CYS A 104 -17.49 -1.34 -14.54
N GLY A 105 -18.49 -1.48 -15.41
CA GLY A 105 -19.88 -1.06 -15.15
C GLY A 105 -20.15 0.42 -15.38
N PHE A 106 -19.31 1.11 -16.15
CA PHE A 106 -19.56 2.51 -16.53
C PHE A 106 -20.37 2.63 -17.80
N THR A 107 -21.53 3.27 -17.74
CA THR A 107 -22.29 3.67 -18.93
C THR A 107 -21.65 4.86 -19.65
N LYS A 108 -21.03 5.75 -18.90
CA LYS A 108 -20.27 6.91 -19.39
C LYS A 108 -19.03 7.10 -18.53
N VAL A 109 -17.91 7.42 -19.14
CA VAL A 109 -16.65 7.67 -18.44
C VAL A 109 -16.81 8.88 -17.50
N PRO A 110 -16.40 8.75 -16.21
CA PRO A 110 -16.44 9.87 -15.28
C PRO A 110 -15.34 10.89 -15.57
N ASP A 111 -15.51 12.11 -15.07
CA ASP A 111 -14.46 13.12 -15.07
C ASP A 111 -13.35 12.75 -14.05
N ALA A 112 -12.12 13.18 -14.29
CA ALA A 112 -10.98 12.95 -13.40
C ALA A 112 -11.26 13.39 -11.96
N SER A 113 -11.95 14.53 -11.77
CA SER A 113 -12.36 15.01 -10.46
C SER A 113 -13.24 14.02 -9.68
N LYS A 114 -13.95 13.11 -10.36
CA LYS A 114 -14.80 12.10 -9.70
C LYS A 114 -13.96 10.98 -9.11
N ILE A 115 -12.92 10.53 -9.82
CA ILE A 115 -11.97 9.54 -9.31
C ILE A 115 -11.21 10.11 -8.11
N THR A 116 -10.71 11.35 -8.23
CA THR A 116 -9.98 12.02 -7.13
C THR A 116 -10.85 12.15 -5.89
N ARG A 117 -12.09 12.67 -6.04
CA ARG A 117 -13.02 12.79 -4.91
C ARG A 117 -13.40 11.42 -4.33
N PHE A 118 -13.62 10.42 -5.17
CA PHE A 118 -13.90 9.08 -4.69
C PHE A 118 -12.78 8.57 -3.76
N LYS A 119 -11.52 8.73 -4.16
CA LYS A 119 -10.37 8.33 -3.34
C LYS A 119 -10.25 9.13 -2.05
N GLN A 120 -10.57 10.43 -2.08
CA GLN A 120 -10.49 11.32 -0.92
C GLN A 120 -11.65 11.13 0.05
N ASP A 121 -12.89 11.10 -0.47
CA ASP A 121 -14.10 11.06 0.36
C ASP A 121 -14.31 9.68 1.02
N PHE A 122 -13.76 8.60 0.43
CA PHE A 122 -13.97 7.22 0.87
C PHE A 122 -12.68 6.47 1.22
N LEU A 123 -11.66 7.20 1.67
CA LEU A 123 -10.36 6.59 2.03
C LEU A 123 -10.51 5.52 3.12
N ASP A 124 -11.25 5.83 4.17
CA ASP A 124 -11.48 4.91 5.30
C ASP A 124 -12.31 3.70 4.86
N ASP A 125 -13.31 3.92 4.00
CA ASP A 125 -14.11 2.81 3.45
C ASP A 125 -13.27 1.88 2.57
N LEU A 126 -12.34 2.43 1.79
CA LEU A 126 -11.38 1.64 1.00
C LEU A 126 -10.44 0.83 1.89
N GLN A 127 -10.06 1.37 3.07
CA GLN A 127 -9.30 0.62 4.05
C GLN A 127 -10.13 -0.57 4.59
N PHE A 128 -11.41 -0.38 4.86
CA PHE A 128 -12.29 -1.49 5.29
C PHE A 128 -12.46 -2.57 4.20
N VAL A 129 -12.51 -2.18 2.93
CA VAL A 129 -12.48 -3.15 1.81
C VAL A 129 -11.19 -3.96 1.84
N PHE A 130 -10.05 -3.30 2.05
CA PHE A 130 -8.76 -3.98 2.14
C PHE A 130 -8.72 -4.94 3.35
N ASP A 131 -9.13 -4.47 4.53
CA ASP A 131 -9.16 -5.31 5.74
C ASP A 131 -10.06 -6.55 5.51
N LYS A 132 -11.22 -6.40 4.86
CA LYS A 132 -12.09 -7.51 4.50
C LYS A 132 -11.44 -8.48 3.49
N LEU A 133 -10.73 -7.95 2.48
CA LEU A 133 -9.97 -8.77 1.54
C LEU A 133 -8.92 -9.63 2.25
N VAL A 134 -8.27 -9.08 3.26
CA VAL A 134 -7.32 -9.82 4.10
C VAL A 134 -8.01 -11.02 4.74
N ASP A 135 -9.15 -10.82 5.40
CA ASP A 135 -9.87 -11.89 6.09
C ASP A 135 -10.39 -12.98 5.13
N VAL A 136 -10.98 -12.58 4.01
CA VAL A 136 -11.54 -13.52 3.02
C VAL A 136 -10.44 -14.30 2.29
N THR A 137 -9.27 -13.71 2.08
CA THR A 137 -8.16 -14.39 1.41
C THR A 137 -7.32 -15.25 2.35
N GLU A 138 -7.47 -15.15 3.67
CA GLU A 138 -6.71 -15.97 4.61
C GLU A 138 -6.93 -17.48 4.42
N PRO A 139 -8.16 -18.02 4.35
CA PRO A 139 -8.38 -19.43 4.07
C PRO A 139 -7.76 -19.90 2.75
N ILE A 140 -7.73 -19.02 1.74
CA ILE A 140 -7.12 -19.32 0.45
C ILE A 140 -5.60 -19.42 0.61
N CYS A 141 -4.97 -18.49 1.32
CA CYS A 141 -3.54 -18.53 1.63
C CYS A 141 -3.18 -19.82 2.37
N GLN A 142 -3.98 -20.20 3.36
CA GLN A 142 -3.80 -21.44 4.13
C GLN A 142 -3.92 -22.69 3.26
N ALA A 143 -4.85 -22.71 2.31
CA ALA A 143 -5.03 -23.82 1.37
C ALA A 143 -3.88 -23.94 0.35
N ILE A 144 -3.25 -22.82 -0.01
CA ILE A 144 -2.12 -22.81 -0.95
C ILE A 144 -0.84 -23.34 -0.28
N ASP A 145 -0.45 -22.75 0.86
CA ASP A 145 0.74 -23.16 1.63
C ASP A 145 0.60 -22.64 3.06
N SER A 146 0.16 -23.50 3.97
CA SER A 146 -0.08 -23.10 5.36
C SER A 146 1.18 -22.66 6.09
N ALA A 147 2.35 -23.23 5.77
CA ALA A 147 3.60 -22.81 6.38
C ALA A 147 4.00 -21.39 6.01
N LYS A 148 3.76 -21.00 4.75
CA LYS A 148 3.99 -19.62 4.29
C LYS A 148 2.88 -18.69 4.73
N ALA A 149 1.63 -19.13 4.76
CA ALA A 149 0.52 -18.33 5.26
C ALA A 149 0.72 -17.96 6.74
N ASP A 150 1.24 -18.88 7.56
CA ASP A 150 1.56 -18.69 8.99
C ASP A 150 2.81 -17.83 9.24
N MET A 151 3.45 -17.27 8.22
CA MET A 151 4.53 -16.31 8.38
C MET A 151 4.01 -14.89 8.42
N THR A 152 4.60 -14.08 9.29
CA THR A 152 4.43 -12.62 9.31
C THR A 152 5.76 -11.98 9.00
N ILE A 153 5.82 -11.23 7.92
CA ILE A 153 7.01 -10.51 7.47
C ILE A 153 6.69 -9.02 7.55
N PHE A 154 7.46 -8.31 8.37
CA PHE A 154 7.29 -6.86 8.51
C PHE A 154 8.46 -6.11 7.90
N ASP A 155 8.14 -5.05 7.19
CA ASP A 155 9.10 -4.05 6.71
C ASP A 155 8.47 -2.67 6.70
N SER A 156 9.31 -1.63 6.79
CA SER A 156 8.88 -0.24 6.68
C SER A 156 9.53 0.44 5.47
N SER A 157 8.81 1.36 4.88
CA SER A 157 9.30 2.13 3.74
C SER A 157 8.69 3.53 3.74
N GLY A 158 8.97 4.30 2.69
CA GLY A 158 8.40 5.63 2.50
C GLY A 158 7.93 5.85 1.08
N ILE A 159 6.79 6.53 0.96
CA ILE A 159 6.32 7.04 -0.33
C ILE A 159 6.92 8.43 -0.51
N GLU A 160 7.81 8.59 -1.48
CA GLU A 160 8.41 9.88 -1.78
C GLU A 160 7.33 10.91 -2.15
N ALA A 161 7.30 12.01 -1.42
CA ALA A 161 6.28 13.03 -1.58
C ALA A 161 6.65 14.06 -2.64
N PHE A 162 5.65 14.57 -3.34
CA PHE A 162 5.84 15.65 -4.31
C PHE A 162 5.89 17.00 -3.59
N VAL A 163 7.04 17.30 -2.98
CA VAL A 163 7.30 18.51 -2.21
C VAL A 163 8.55 19.23 -2.70
N THR A 164 8.70 20.52 -2.34
CA THR A 164 9.82 21.36 -2.78
C THR A 164 11.16 20.80 -2.31
N GLU A 165 11.21 20.22 -1.13
CA GLU A 165 12.39 19.65 -0.51
C GLU A 165 12.94 18.45 -1.29
N ASN A 166 12.08 17.69 -1.97
CA ASN A 166 12.46 16.60 -2.87
C ASN A 166 12.91 17.09 -4.27
N ASN A 167 12.80 18.39 -4.55
CA ASN A 167 13.28 18.90 -5.81
C ASN A 167 14.83 18.86 -5.85
N PRO A 168 15.46 18.14 -6.79
CA PRO A 168 16.91 18.06 -6.88
C PRO A 168 17.63 19.44 -6.92
N LYS A 169 16.97 20.46 -7.48
CA LYS A 169 17.53 21.82 -7.51
C LYS A 169 17.64 22.45 -6.12
N TYR A 170 16.74 22.09 -5.20
CA TYR A 170 16.75 22.61 -3.83
C TYR A 170 17.97 22.10 -3.06
N ALA A 171 18.14 20.79 -2.96
CA ALA A 171 19.30 20.17 -2.30
C ALA A 171 20.63 20.55 -2.97
N ASN A 172 20.70 20.52 -4.31
CA ASN A 172 21.92 20.87 -5.05
C ASN A 172 22.36 22.32 -4.87
N ARG A 173 21.44 23.24 -4.61
CA ARG A 173 21.78 24.63 -4.26
C ARG A 173 22.54 24.68 -2.93
N ILE A 174 22.02 24.02 -1.90
CA ILE A 174 22.62 23.96 -0.57
C ILE A 174 23.99 23.26 -0.63
N ILE A 175 24.08 22.13 -1.31
CA ILE A 175 25.33 21.36 -1.49
C ILE A 175 26.39 22.23 -2.15
N ARG A 176 26.06 23.00 -3.21
CA ARG A 176 26.99 23.92 -3.88
C ARG A 176 27.50 25.01 -2.94
N GLN A 177 26.61 25.61 -2.14
CA GLN A 177 27.00 26.63 -1.16
C GLN A 177 27.95 26.05 -0.12
N LEU A 178 27.66 24.87 0.43
CA LEU A 178 28.51 24.20 1.40
C LEU A 178 29.87 23.77 0.84
N LYS A 179 29.93 23.29 -0.42
CA LYS A 179 31.20 23.01 -1.11
C LYS A 179 32.05 24.25 -1.29
N ALA A 180 31.43 25.36 -1.70
CA ALA A 180 32.14 26.64 -1.84
C ALA A 180 32.65 27.14 -0.47
N TYR A 181 31.84 27.06 0.56
CA TYR A 181 32.21 27.44 1.91
C TYR A 181 33.35 26.59 2.48
N ALA A 182 33.27 25.26 2.33
CA ALA A 182 34.32 24.35 2.76
C ALA A 182 35.66 24.62 2.08
N LYS A 183 35.62 24.90 0.77
CA LYS A 183 36.83 25.26 -0.01
C LYS A 183 37.44 26.57 0.46
N ALA A 184 36.63 27.60 0.74
CA ALA A 184 37.10 28.91 1.21
C ALA A 184 37.72 28.87 2.62
N ASN A 185 37.27 27.94 3.48
CA ASN A 185 37.70 27.82 4.85
C ASN A 185 38.67 26.65 5.11
N SER A 186 39.18 25.99 4.06
CA SER A 186 40.14 24.89 4.17
C SER A 186 39.72 23.77 5.12
N PHE A 187 38.46 23.35 5.02
CA PHE A 187 37.94 22.26 5.87
C PHE A 187 38.67 20.94 5.64
N ASP A 188 38.67 20.09 6.66
CA ASP A 188 39.27 18.77 6.64
C ASP A 188 38.75 17.92 5.46
N LYS A 189 39.63 17.05 4.96
CA LYS A 189 39.31 16.10 3.88
C LYS A 189 38.12 15.18 4.20
N ASN A 190 37.80 15.02 5.48
CA ASN A 190 36.67 14.22 5.96
C ASN A 190 35.33 14.98 5.95
N TYR A 191 35.30 16.27 5.60
CA TYR A 191 34.07 17.02 5.52
C TYR A 191 33.22 16.59 4.33
N ASP A 192 32.04 16.03 4.64
CA ASP A 192 31.05 15.61 3.63
C ASP A 192 29.97 16.70 3.46
N PRO A 193 30.00 17.49 2.37
CA PRO A 193 29.01 18.53 2.13
C PRO A 193 27.61 17.99 1.86
N TYR A 194 27.47 16.72 1.46
CA TYR A 194 26.16 16.09 1.27
C TYR A 194 25.53 15.79 2.64
N LYS A 195 26.28 15.14 3.54
CA LYS A 195 25.83 14.87 4.91
C LYS A 195 25.50 16.17 5.65
N ALA A 196 26.32 17.20 5.48
CA ALA A 196 26.08 18.52 6.08
C ALA A 196 24.81 19.19 5.49
N ALA A 197 24.58 19.09 4.18
CA ALA A 197 23.37 19.64 3.56
C ALA A 197 22.10 19.01 4.14
N TYR A 198 22.03 17.69 4.14
CA TYR A 198 20.86 17.00 4.67
C TYR A 198 20.71 17.15 6.19
N GLY A 199 21.83 17.28 6.92
CA GLY A 199 21.82 17.61 8.34
C GLY A 199 21.24 19.01 8.65
N SER A 200 21.40 19.97 7.73
CA SER A 200 20.89 21.34 7.87
C SER A 200 19.49 21.55 7.30
N MET A 201 18.96 20.59 6.52
CA MET A 201 17.59 20.67 6.01
C MET A 201 16.59 20.37 7.13
N PRO A 202 15.35 20.92 7.05
CA PRO A 202 14.32 20.65 8.05
C PRO A 202 14.01 19.16 8.17
N SER A 203 13.53 18.72 9.33
CA SER A 203 13.15 17.33 9.57
C SER A 203 11.89 16.89 8.80
N HIS A 204 11.07 17.86 8.37
CA HIS A 204 9.82 17.64 7.66
C HIS A 204 9.64 18.63 6.50
N ALA A 205 8.73 18.32 5.59
CA ALA A 205 8.40 19.22 4.49
C ALA A 205 7.55 20.39 4.99
N SER A 206 7.81 21.59 4.44
CA SER A 206 7.06 22.81 4.79
C SER A 206 5.57 22.73 4.42
N ALA A 207 5.24 21.99 3.37
CA ALA A 207 3.86 21.81 2.90
C ALA A 207 3.02 20.89 3.82
N ASN A 208 3.67 19.91 4.48
CA ASN A 208 2.98 18.98 5.38
C ASN A 208 3.99 18.40 6.40
N PRO A 209 3.84 18.66 7.71
CA PRO A 209 4.75 18.18 8.74
C PRO A 209 4.74 16.66 8.96
N GLU A 210 3.79 15.93 8.40
CA GLU A 210 3.78 14.46 8.43
C GLU A 210 4.74 13.85 7.41
N ILE A 211 5.15 14.62 6.40
CA ILE A 211 6.17 14.24 5.43
C ILE A 211 7.54 14.47 6.03
N LYS A 212 8.18 13.40 6.47
CA LYS A 212 9.45 13.45 7.21
C LYS A 212 10.64 13.11 6.32
N GLN A 213 11.81 13.67 6.67
CA GLN A 213 13.06 13.30 6.04
C GLN A 213 13.45 11.87 6.43
N LEU A 214 13.75 11.04 5.45
CA LEU A 214 14.18 9.66 5.62
C LEU A 214 15.29 9.31 4.62
N TYR A 215 16.16 8.38 4.99
CA TYR A 215 17.14 7.80 4.07
C TYR A 215 16.59 6.48 3.53
N ILE A 216 16.21 6.45 2.25
CA ILE A 216 15.71 5.26 1.56
C ILE A 216 16.36 5.15 0.19
N ASN A 217 16.49 3.93 -0.33
CA ASN A 217 17.04 3.66 -1.67
C ASN A 217 18.39 4.36 -1.96
N GLY A 218 19.22 4.56 -0.93
CA GLY A 218 20.55 5.16 -1.07
C GLY A 218 20.59 6.69 -1.10
N HIS A 219 19.48 7.38 -0.83
CA HIS A 219 19.45 8.84 -0.77
C HIS A 219 18.49 9.37 0.31
N PHE A 220 18.68 10.62 0.71
CA PHE A 220 17.74 11.33 1.58
C PHE A 220 16.59 11.89 0.75
N CYS A 221 15.37 11.66 1.21
CA CYS A 221 14.16 12.26 0.65
C CYS A 221 13.09 12.47 1.72
N TYR A 222 12.05 13.20 1.36
CA TYR A 222 10.91 13.51 2.21
C TYR A 222 9.75 12.61 1.83
N VAL A 223 9.29 11.80 2.77
CA VAL A 223 8.36 10.70 2.52
C VAL A 223 7.21 10.67 3.51
N PHE A 224 6.11 10.09 3.09
CA PHE A 224 5.14 9.47 4.00
C PHE A 224 5.65 8.09 4.37
N LYS A 225 5.98 7.90 5.63
CA LYS A 225 6.44 6.61 6.15
C LYS A 225 5.27 5.69 6.39
N PHE A 226 5.42 4.44 6.01
CA PHE A 226 4.44 3.39 6.23
C PHE A 226 5.13 2.06 6.55
N GLY A 227 4.39 1.14 7.17
CA GLY A 227 4.81 -0.24 7.37
C GLY A 227 3.88 -1.19 6.66
N ILE A 228 4.42 -2.30 6.21
CA ILE A 228 3.68 -3.38 5.55
C ILE A 228 3.92 -4.67 6.32
N ILE A 229 2.83 -5.41 6.52
CA ILE A 229 2.90 -6.82 6.92
C ILE A 229 2.49 -7.66 5.72
N THR A 230 3.34 -8.62 5.35
CA THR A 230 3.03 -9.65 4.36
C THR A 230 3.10 -11.03 4.99
N ASN A 231 2.45 -12.01 4.37
CA ASN A 231 2.73 -13.41 4.67
C ASN A 231 3.89 -13.94 3.81
N GLY A 232 4.33 -15.18 4.04
CA GLY A 232 5.40 -15.81 3.28
C GLY A 232 5.08 -16.11 1.81
N LEU A 233 3.82 -15.91 1.38
CA LEU A 233 3.42 -15.92 -0.03
C LEU A 233 3.65 -14.56 -0.70
N GLY A 234 4.08 -13.53 0.05
CA GLY A 234 4.25 -12.16 -0.44
C GLY A 234 2.94 -11.37 -0.56
N ILE A 235 1.85 -11.87 0.03
CA ILE A 235 0.55 -11.19 0.00
C ILE A 235 0.47 -10.22 1.17
N ILE A 236 0.13 -8.96 0.87
CA ILE A 236 -0.01 -7.90 1.88
C ILE A 236 -1.21 -8.23 2.79
N ARG A 237 -0.96 -8.24 4.11
CA ARG A 237 -1.96 -8.51 5.14
C ARG A 237 -2.32 -7.28 5.96
N HIS A 238 -1.40 -6.30 6.04
CA HIS A 238 -1.65 -5.04 6.74
C HIS A 238 -0.81 -3.92 6.17
N ILE A 239 -1.35 -2.70 6.21
CA ILE A 239 -0.64 -1.46 5.88
C ILE A 239 -0.94 -0.45 6.99
N ALA A 240 0.10 0.09 7.61
CA ALA A 240 0.00 1.15 8.59
C ALA A 240 0.70 2.42 8.09
N PHE A 241 -0.01 3.55 8.07
CA PHE A 241 0.59 4.86 7.80
C PHE A 241 0.95 5.53 9.11
N TYR A 242 2.22 5.89 9.30
CA TYR A 242 2.74 6.46 10.53
C TYR A 242 2.51 7.97 10.61
N ASN A 243 1.26 8.35 10.52
CA ASN A 243 0.78 9.72 10.66
C ASN A 243 0.56 10.11 12.13
N LYS A 244 0.13 11.34 12.38
CA LYS A 244 -0.16 11.83 13.74
C LYS A 244 -1.20 11.01 14.49
N ASN A 245 -2.21 10.49 13.79
CA ASN A 245 -3.26 9.69 14.40
C ASN A 245 -2.71 8.35 14.89
N PHE A 246 -1.86 7.69 14.07
CA PHE A 246 -1.20 6.46 14.47
C PHE A 246 -0.30 6.68 15.70
N ILE A 247 0.51 7.75 15.70
CA ILE A 247 1.39 8.07 16.84
C ILE A 247 0.55 8.38 18.09
N ALA A 248 -0.54 9.14 17.96
CA ALA A 248 -1.41 9.48 19.08
C ALA A 248 -2.12 8.26 19.69
N SER A 249 -2.45 7.24 18.87
CA SER A 249 -3.06 5.99 19.34
C SER A 249 -2.06 5.02 20.01
N HIS A 250 -0.75 5.28 19.86
CA HIS A 250 0.32 4.45 20.43
C HIS A 250 1.27 5.29 21.30
N PRO A 251 0.89 5.61 22.54
CA PRO A 251 1.67 6.51 23.42
C PRO A 251 3.06 5.97 23.80
N ASP A 252 3.29 4.67 23.60
CA ASP A 252 4.59 4.03 23.83
C ASP A 252 5.65 4.41 22.76
N ILE A 253 5.21 5.00 21.64
CA ILE A 253 6.11 5.42 20.58
C ILE A 253 6.82 6.71 21.00
N THR A 254 8.15 6.63 21.13
CA THR A 254 8.99 7.81 21.36
C THR A 254 9.52 8.34 20.04
N VAL A 255 9.35 9.64 19.82
CA VAL A 255 9.84 10.34 18.64
C VAL A 255 11.12 11.08 18.99
N GLU A 256 12.19 10.84 18.23
CA GLU A 256 13.44 11.56 18.38
C GLU A 256 13.34 12.93 17.74
N LYS A 257 14.01 13.91 18.35
CA LYS A 257 14.11 15.26 17.80
C LYS A 257 15.40 15.45 17.01
N LYS A 258 15.32 16.23 15.95
CA LYS A 258 16.48 16.63 15.15
C LYS A 258 17.21 17.81 15.79
N SER A 259 16.46 18.68 16.46
CA SER A 259 16.97 19.85 17.20
C SER A 259 16.09 20.11 18.43
N ASP A 260 16.45 21.10 19.23
CA ASP A 260 15.66 21.52 20.40
C ASP A 260 14.35 22.25 20.01
N SER A 261 14.11 22.47 18.72
CA SER A 261 12.86 23.07 18.25
C SER A 261 11.68 22.11 18.43
N PRO A 262 10.52 22.59 18.93
CA PRO A 262 9.33 21.74 19.15
C PRO A 262 8.83 21.04 17.89
N ASP A 263 9.04 21.65 16.71
CA ASP A 263 8.51 21.17 15.43
C ASP A 263 9.50 20.27 14.66
N GLU A 264 10.67 19.97 15.23
CA GLU A 264 11.75 19.23 14.57
C GLU A 264 11.76 17.72 14.89
N ASP A 265 10.59 17.13 14.98
CA ASP A 265 10.46 15.68 15.18
C ASP A 265 10.98 14.90 13.96
N LYS A 266 11.91 13.98 14.19
CA LYS A 266 12.38 13.03 13.16
C LYS A 266 11.30 12.03 12.77
N SER A 267 11.51 11.32 11.67
CA SER A 267 10.79 10.08 11.38
C SER A 267 11.03 9.06 12.48
N VAL A 268 9.98 8.37 12.93
CA VAL A 268 10.10 7.34 13.96
C VAL A 268 10.98 6.20 13.47
N HIS A 269 11.87 5.70 14.32
CA HIS A 269 12.73 4.57 13.98
C HIS A 269 11.92 3.28 13.79
N ASP A 270 12.32 2.43 12.85
CA ASP A 270 11.59 1.23 12.43
C ASP A 270 11.35 0.26 13.58
N SER A 271 12.35 0.03 14.43
CA SER A 271 12.24 -0.84 15.60
C SER A 271 11.14 -0.43 16.58
N ARG A 272 10.76 0.85 16.62
CA ARG A 272 9.69 1.35 17.49
C ARG A 272 8.31 1.22 16.89
N LEU A 273 8.23 0.94 15.59
CA LEU A 273 6.99 0.83 14.83
C LEU A 273 6.48 -0.61 14.73
N LEU A 274 7.36 -1.59 14.91
CA LEU A 274 7.04 -3.01 14.79
C LEU A 274 5.90 -3.44 15.72
N ILE A 275 6.08 -3.29 17.03
CA ILE A 275 5.10 -3.76 18.02
C ILE A 275 3.75 -3.02 17.88
N PRO A 276 3.69 -1.69 17.74
CA PRO A 276 2.45 -0.98 17.46
C PRO A 276 1.74 -1.48 16.20
N THR A 277 2.47 -1.70 15.11
CA THR A 277 1.89 -2.19 13.84
C THR A 277 1.34 -3.63 13.99
N LEU A 278 2.04 -4.50 14.70
CA LEU A 278 1.55 -5.84 15.00
C LEU A 278 0.31 -5.82 15.89
N LYS A 279 0.26 -4.94 16.90
CA LYS A 279 -0.94 -4.77 17.75
C LYS A 279 -2.16 -4.37 16.90
N ASP A 280 -2.02 -3.39 16.01
CA ASP A 280 -3.09 -2.97 15.10
C ASP A 280 -3.53 -4.11 14.17
N PHE A 281 -2.57 -4.83 13.61
CA PHE A 281 -2.84 -5.97 12.73
C PHE A 281 -3.66 -7.05 13.42
N PHE A 282 -3.23 -7.52 14.60
CA PHE A 282 -3.95 -8.56 15.32
C PHE A 282 -5.30 -8.10 15.88
N LEU A 283 -5.42 -6.82 16.20
CA LEU A 283 -6.70 -6.25 16.62
C LEU A 283 -7.73 -6.26 15.48
N LYS A 284 -7.28 -5.96 14.25
CA LYS A 284 -8.13 -5.96 13.05
C LYS A 284 -8.45 -7.38 12.55
N HIS A 285 -7.50 -8.29 12.66
CA HIS A 285 -7.56 -9.64 12.11
C HIS A 285 -7.38 -10.71 13.21
N PRO A 286 -8.30 -10.83 14.17
CA PRO A 286 -8.13 -11.70 15.33
C PRO A 286 -8.12 -13.19 15.01
N LEU A 287 -8.54 -13.58 13.80
CA LEU A 287 -8.52 -14.98 13.36
C LEU A 287 -7.17 -15.37 12.73
N ILE A 288 -6.31 -14.41 12.41
CA ILE A 288 -4.98 -14.67 11.88
C ILE A 288 -4.04 -14.92 13.05
N ASN A 289 -3.44 -16.12 13.09
CA ASN A 289 -2.53 -16.53 14.16
C ASN A 289 -1.21 -17.08 13.59
N PRO A 290 -0.30 -16.20 13.19
CA PRO A 290 0.96 -16.60 12.59
C PRO A 290 1.86 -17.32 13.60
N LYS A 291 2.68 -18.26 13.11
CA LYS A 291 3.63 -19.04 13.93
C LYS A 291 5.05 -18.57 13.78
N THR A 292 5.35 -17.82 12.73
CA THR A 292 6.72 -17.38 12.41
C THR A 292 6.71 -15.88 12.11
N PHE A 293 7.65 -15.17 12.73
CA PHE A 293 7.90 -13.76 12.45
C PHE A 293 9.27 -13.61 11.75
N LEU A 294 9.32 -12.81 10.70
CA LEU A 294 10.52 -12.43 9.97
C LEU A 294 10.64 -10.91 9.90
N GLY A 295 11.80 -10.40 10.22
CA GLY A 295 12.18 -9.01 10.09
C GLY A 295 13.64 -8.90 9.71
N ASP A 296 14.07 -7.75 9.24
CA ASP A 296 15.48 -7.50 9.00
C ASP A 296 16.24 -7.21 10.31
N ALA A 297 17.57 -7.06 10.23
CA ALA A 297 18.42 -6.80 11.40
C ALA A 297 18.11 -5.46 12.11
N ALA A 298 17.39 -4.54 11.48
CA ALA A 298 16.97 -3.28 12.11
C ALA A 298 15.91 -3.51 13.21
N PHE A 299 15.26 -4.68 13.20
CA PHE A 299 14.27 -5.10 14.20
C PHE A 299 14.83 -6.00 15.30
N ASP A 300 16.16 -6.15 15.39
CA ASP A 300 16.86 -6.89 16.45
C ASP A 300 17.62 -5.98 17.46
N PRO A 301 17.03 -4.90 17.99
CA PRO A 301 17.62 -4.18 19.10
C PRO A 301 17.24 -4.84 20.42
N ALA A 302 18.15 -4.82 21.40
CA ALA A 302 17.93 -5.35 22.75
C ALA A 302 16.64 -4.83 23.43
N ALA A 303 16.06 -3.73 22.93
CA ALA A 303 14.79 -3.15 23.41
C ALA A 303 13.55 -3.96 23.01
N LEU A 304 13.65 -4.90 22.06
CA LEU A 304 12.52 -5.78 21.66
C LEU A 304 12.48 -7.09 22.49
N TYR A 305 13.59 -7.42 23.14
CA TYR A 305 13.72 -8.60 23.99
C TYR A 305 14.01 -8.13 25.41
N PRO A 306 13.11 -8.37 26.37
CA PRO A 306 13.31 -8.01 27.78
C PRO A 306 14.45 -8.80 28.44
#